data_c34f93cb796b5770ed6771369a630873
#
_entry.id   c34f93cb796b5770ed6771369a630873
#
_cell.length_a   1.000
_cell.length_b   1.000
_cell.length_c   1.000
_cell.angle_alpha   90.00
_cell.angle_beta   90.00
_cell.angle_gamma   90.00
#
_symmetry.space_group_name_H-M   'P 1'
#
loop_
_entity.id
_entity.type
_entity.pdbx_description
1 polymer ?
#
loop_
_entity_poly.entity_id
_entity_poly.type
_entity_poly.pdbx_seq_one_letter_code
_entity_poly.pdbx_strand_id
1 'polypeptide(L)'
;MTANEILRLAADIGYLAGSICFIIGLRRLSSPKTAVGGNLVGALGMLLALLSAIADTTLQADFSGAAPAEVRTYIVWLGGAILLGSLSGILLARFVDFKAMPQLVGLFNGFGGLA
;
A
#
# COMPACT_ATOMS: atom_id res chain seq x y z
N MET A 1 2.62 -26.08 14.00
CA MET A 1 2.44 -24.64 13.73
C MET A 1 1.20 -24.13 14.46
N THR A 2 1.38 -23.14 15.28
CA THR A 2 0.25 -22.45 15.92
C THR A 2 -0.47 -21.54 14.92
N ALA A 3 -1.73 -21.18 15.19
CA ALA A 3 -2.48 -20.27 14.34
C ALA A 3 -1.73 -18.93 14.11
N ASN A 4 -1.05 -18.45 15.14
CA ASN A 4 -0.27 -17.20 15.07
C ASN A 4 0.98 -17.34 14.18
N GLU A 5 1.64 -18.49 14.16
CA GLU A 5 2.77 -18.75 13.25
C GLU A 5 2.32 -18.80 11.79
N ILE A 6 1.17 -19.39 11.54
CA ILE A 6 0.57 -19.42 10.19
C ILE A 6 0.23 -18.01 9.71
N LEU A 7 -0.36 -17.20 10.57
CA LEU A 7 -0.71 -15.80 10.23
C LEU A 7 0.52 -14.93 9.98
N ARG A 8 1.59 -15.09 10.78
CA ARG A 8 2.88 -14.41 10.53
C ARG A 8 3.47 -14.81 9.20
N LEU A 9 3.54 -16.09 8.92
CA LEU A 9 4.03 -16.59 7.64
C LEU A 9 3.19 -16.04 6.47
N ALA A 10 1.87 -15.97 6.63
CA ALA A 10 0.98 -15.40 5.63
C ALA A 10 1.24 -13.89 5.42
N ALA A 11 1.49 -13.13 6.48
CA ALA A 11 1.86 -11.71 6.39
C ALA A 11 3.20 -11.52 5.67
N ASP A 12 4.22 -12.31 6.01
CA ASP A 12 5.54 -12.27 5.37
C ASP A 12 5.45 -12.60 3.87
N ILE A 13 4.69 -13.64 3.53
CA ILE A 13 4.42 -14.00 2.12
C ILE A 13 3.67 -12.86 1.42
N GLY A 14 2.72 -12.22 2.08
CA GLY A 14 1.99 -11.09 1.55
C GLY A 14 2.87 -9.88 1.26
N TYR A 15 3.81 -9.54 2.14
CA TYR A 15 4.81 -8.49 1.91
C TYR A 15 5.72 -8.84 0.74
N LEU A 16 6.21 -10.07 0.67
CA LEU A 16 7.06 -10.53 -0.42
C LEU A 16 6.31 -10.47 -1.76
N ALA A 17 5.09 -10.98 -1.81
CA ALA A 17 4.24 -10.94 -3.01
C ALA A 17 3.92 -9.50 -3.41
N GLY A 18 3.61 -8.62 -2.46
CA GLY A 18 3.40 -7.20 -2.68
C GLY A 18 4.61 -6.53 -3.32
N SER A 19 5.80 -6.80 -2.79
CA SER A 19 7.08 -6.28 -3.32
C SER A 19 7.34 -6.73 -4.75
N ILE A 20 7.10 -8.02 -5.05
CA ILE A 20 7.23 -8.57 -6.40
C ILE A 20 6.23 -7.90 -7.35
N CYS A 21 4.97 -7.72 -6.93
CA CYS A 21 3.96 -7.01 -7.71
C CYS A 21 4.37 -5.57 -8.00
N PHE A 22 4.97 -4.86 -7.04
CA PHE A 22 5.50 -3.51 -7.26
C PHE A 22 6.60 -3.47 -8.32
N ILE A 23 7.59 -4.36 -8.22
CA ILE A 23 8.68 -4.44 -9.19
C ILE A 23 8.15 -4.71 -10.60
N ILE A 24 7.22 -5.67 -10.73
CA ILE A 24 6.59 -5.99 -12.01
C ILE A 24 5.74 -4.82 -12.51
N GLY A 25 4.97 -4.18 -11.62
CA GLY A 25 4.17 -3.00 -11.92
C GLY A 25 5.01 -1.87 -12.49
N LEU A 26 6.09 -1.49 -11.81
CA LEU A 26 7.02 -0.45 -12.25
C LEU A 26 7.65 -0.78 -13.62
N ARG A 27 8.06 -2.03 -13.81
CA ARG A 27 8.59 -2.47 -15.11
C ARG A 27 7.57 -2.33 -16.24
N ARG A 28 6.30 -2.64 -15.98
CA ARG A 28 5.21 -2.52 -16.97
C ARG A 28 4.78 -1.07 -17.23
N LEU A 29 4.99 -0.17 -16.28
CA LEU A 29 4.73 1.26 -16.44
C LEU A 29 5.68 1.95 -17.42
N SER A 30 6.84 1.37 -17.71
CA SER A 30 7.82 1.92 -18.63
C SER A 30 7.39 1.91 -20.11
N SER A 31 6.31 1.21 -20.46
CA SER A 31 5.77 1.16 -21.83
C SER A 31 4.28 1.55 -21.84
N PRO A 32 3.84 2.45 -22.73
CA PRO A 32 2.44 2.86 -22.84
C PRO A 32 1.48 1.69 -23.09
N LYS A 33 1.93 0.66 -23.81
CA LYS A 33 1.10 -0.52 -24.12
C LYS A 33 0.80 -1.38 -22.90
N THR A 34 1.65 -1.37 -21.87
CA THR A 34 1.53 -2.19 -20.67
C THR A 34 1.24 -1.39 -19.40
N ALA A 35 1.22 -0.06 -19.50
CA ALA A 35 1.11 0.84 -18.35
C ALA A 35 -0.17 0.63 -17.54
N VAL A 36 -1.33 0.45 -18.20
CA VAL A 36 -2.60 0.20 -17.50
C VAL A 36 -2.53 -1.08 -16.68
N GLY A 37 -2.02 -2.17 -17.28
CA GLY A 37 -1.81 -3.43 -16.56
C GLY A 37 -0.75 -3.33 -15.47
N GLY A 38 0.30 -2.52 -15.68
CA GLY A 38 1.33 -2.22 -14.69
C GLY A 38 0.76 -1.51 -13.46
N ASN A 39 -0.11 -0.53 -13.67
CA ASN A 39 -0.78 0.18 -12.60
C ASN A 39 -1.71 -0.74 -11.78
N LEU A 40 -2.43 -1.63 -12.44
CA LEU A 40 -3.26 -2.62 -11.75
C LEU A 40 -2.42 -3.58 -10.90
N VAL A 41 -1.31 -4.08 -11.43
CA VAL A 41 -0.40 -4.97 -10.68
C VAL A 41 0.20 -4.22 -9.47
N GLY A 42 0.58 -2.95 -9.63
CA GLY A 42 1.04 -2.11 -8.53
C GLY A 42 -0.04 -1.90 -7.45
N ALA A 43 -1.29 -1.65 -7.85
CA ALA A 43 -2.42 -1.51 -6.93
C ALA A 43 -2.70 -2.80 -6.15
N LEU A 44 -2.61 -3.97 -6.82
CA LEU A 44 -2.72 -5.27 -6.14
C LEU A 44 -1.57 -5.49 -5.14
N GLY A 45 -0.34 -5.10 -5.49
CA GLY A 45 0.80 -5.14 -4.60
C GLY A 45 0.59 -4.27 -3.35
N MET A 46 0.05 -3.06 -3.51
CA MET A 46 -0.31 -2.18 -2.41
C MET A 46 -1.37 -2.82 -1.50
N LEU A 47 -2.42 -3.40 -2.08
CA LEU A 47 -3.47 -4.07 -1.32
C LEU A 47 -2.90 -5.23 -0.49
N LEU A 48 -2.05 -6.06 -1.08
CA LEU A 48 -1.39 -7.16 -0.37
C LEU A 48 -0.53 -6.65 0.79
N ALA A 49 0.27 -5.61 0.57
CA ALA A 49 1.10 -5.01 1.61
C ALA A 49 0.26 -4.43 2.76
N LEU A 50 -0.86 -3.76 2.45
CA LEU A 50 -1.77 -3.22 3.47
C LEU A 50 -2.44 -4.32 4.30
N LEU A 51 -2.91 -5.39 3.66
CA LEU A 51 -3.51 -6.53 4.36
C LEU A 51 -2.48 -7.22 5.27
N SER A 52 -1.24 -7.37 4.79
CA SER A 52 -0.14 -7.92 5.57
C SER A 52 0.21 -7.03 6.78
N ALA A 53 0.22 -5.71 6.61
CA ALA A 53 0.47 -4.76 7.69
C ALA A 53 -0.62 -4.81 8.77
N ILE A 54 -1.87 -4.93 8.38
CA ILE A 54 -2.99 -5.08 9.33
C ILE A 54 -2.87 -6.40 10.10
N ALA A 55 -2.59 -7.50 9.40
CA ALA A 55 -2.40 -8.80 10.03
C ALA A 55 -1.22 -8.80 11.01
N ASP A 56 -0.08 -8.25 10.61
CA ASP A 56 1.11 -8.18 11.46
C ASP A 56 0.88 -7.30 12.70
N THR A 57 0.20 -6.16 12.56
CA THR A 57 -0.12 -5.28 13.68
C THR A 57 -1.05 -5.95 14.69
N THR A 58 -2.05 -6.70 14.24
CA THR A 58 -2.95 -7.43 15.14
C THR A 58 -2.22 -8.54 15.89
N LEU A 59 -1.33 -9.25 15.21
CA LEU A 59 -0.51 -10.28 15.82
C LEU A 59 0.49 -9.73 16.84
N GLN A 60 1.13 -8.59 16.55
CA GLN A 60 2.05 -7.94 17.49
C GLN A 60 1.32 -7.44 18.73
N ALA A 61 0.08 -6.96 18.58
CA ALA A 61 -0.74 -6.54 19.71
C ALA A 61 -1.05 -7.70 20.66
N ASP A 62 -1.37 -8.87 20.13
CA ASP A 62 -1.60 -10.07 20.94
C ASP A 62 -0.36 -10.51 21.72
N PHE A 63 0.82 -10.38 21.11
CA PHE A 63 2.10 -10.75 21.75
C PHE A 63 2.61 -9.72 22.75
N SER A 64 2.42 -8.45 22.48
CA SER A 64 2.90 -7.35 23.34
C SER A 64 1.97 -7.04 24.51
N GLY A 65 0.76 -7.65 24.52
CA GLY A 65 -0.27 -7.31 25.49
C GLY A 65 -0.79 -5.87 25.29
N ALA A 66 -0.63 -5.32 24.08
CA ALA A 66 -1.09 -3.98 23.77
C ALA A 66 -2.60 -3.84 24.03
N ALA A 67 -3.00 -2.74 24.64
CA ALA A 67 -4.40 -2.50 24.93
C ALA A 67 -5.24 -2.46 23.64
N PRO A 68 -6.44 -3.03 23.63
CA PRO A 68 -7.33 -2.98 22.47
C PRO A 68 -7.55 -1.57 21.90
N ALA A 69 -7.43 -0.55 22.75
CA ALA A 69 -7.52 0.86 22.34
C ALA A 69 -6.38 1.31 21.43
N GLU A 70 -5.15 0.81 21.63
CA GLU A 70 -3.99 1.16 20.80
C GLU A 70 -4.13 0.58 19.40
N VAL A 71 -4.52 -0.69 19.30
CA VAL A 71 -4.79 -1.36 18.02
C VAL A 71 -5.92 -0.65 17.26
N ARG A 72 -7.00 -0.30 17.95
CA ARG A 72 -8.11 0.45 17.37
C ARG A 72 -7.65 1.81 16.84
N THR A 73 -6.84 2.52 17.59
CA THR A 73 -6.29 3.82 17.17
C THR A 73 -5.45 3.68 15.91
N TYR A 74 -4.57 2.68 15.85
CA TYR A 74 -3.77 2.39 14.66
C TYR A 74 -4.65 2.11 13.43
N ILE A 75 -5.67 1.27 13.56
CA ILE A 75 -6.59 0.93 12.45
C ILE A 75 -7.37 2.17 11.99
N VAL A 76 -7.80 3.03 12.91
CA VAL A 76 -8.51 4.28 12.58
C VAL A 76 -7.59 5.23 11.79
N TRP A 77 -6.35 5.42 12.22
CA TRP A 77 -5.39 6.25 11.50
C TRP A 77 -5.06 5.68 10.13
N LEU A 78 -4.84 4.37 10.03
CA LEU A 78 -4.58 3.69 8.77
C LEU A 78 -5.78 3.83 7.81
N GLY A 79 -6.99 3.58 8.28
CA GLY A 79 -8.22 3.75 7.51
C GLY A 79 -8.42 5.20 7.04
N GLY A 80 -8.19 6.17 7.93
CA GLY A 80 -8.23 7.60 7.60
C GLY A 80 -7.22 7.97 6.51
N ALA A 81 -5.99 7.49 6.62
CA ALA A 81 -4.95 7.73 5.62
C ALA A 81 -5.31 7.13 4.25
N ILE A 82 -5.84 5.91 4.23
CA ILE A 82 -6.29 5.25 3.00
C ILE A 82 -7.44 6.03 2.35
N LEU A 83 -8.43 6.46 3.12
CA LEU A 83 -9.57 7.24 2.61
C LEU A 83 -9.12 8.60 2.04
N LEU A 84 -8.30 9.34 2.77
CA LEU A 84 -7.78 10.63 2.32
C LEU A 84 -6.89 10.48 1.08
N GLY A 85 -6.01 9.50 1.07
CA GLY A 85 -5.14 9.19 -0.07
C GLY A 85 -5.94 8.77 -1.30
N SER A 86 -6.94 7.92 -1.14
CA SER A 86 -7.80 7.47 -2.24
C SER A 86 -8.63 8.61 -2.81
N LEU A 87 -9.22 9.44 -1.95
CA LEU A 87 -10.01 10.59 -2.39
C LEU A 87 -9.13 11.60 -3.14
N SER A 88 -7.97 11.93 -2.59
CA SER A 88 -7.00 12.82 -3.24
C SER A 88 -6.53 12.25 -4.57
N GLY A 89 -6.24 10.95 -4.63
CA GLY A 89 -5.83 10.26 -5.86
C GLY A 89 -6.91 10.29 -6.94
N ILE A 90 -8.17 10.06 -6.59
CA ILE A 90 -9.30 10.12 -7.53
C ILE A 90 -9.49 11.56 -8.05
N LEU A 91 -9.42 12.56 -7.17
CA LEU A 91 -9.53 13.95 -7.56
C LEU A 91 -8.41 14.35 -8.54
N LEU A 92 -7.16 14.02 -8.19
CA LEU A 92 -6.02 14.27 -9.05
C LEU A 92 -6.15 13.57 -10.41
N ALA A 93 -6.55 12.31 -10.41
CA ALA A 93 -6.73 11.53 -11.64
C ALA A 93 -7.83 12.11 -12.57
N ARG A 94 -8.86 12.78 -12.01
CA ARG A 94 -9.95 13.36 -12.79
C ARG A 94 -9.69 14.79 -13.27
N PHE A 95 -8.98 15.58 -12.48
CA PHE A 95 -8.87 17.04 -12.72
C PHE A 95 -7.50 17.48 -13.23
N VAL A 96 -6.50 16.60 -13.20
CA VAL A 96 -5.17 16.97 -13.66
C VAL A 96 -5.00 16.68 -15.14
N ASP A 97 -4.54 17.71 -15.86
CA ASP A 97 -4.25 17.64 -17.28
C ASP A 97 -2.97 16.81 -17.55
N PHE A 98 -2.95 16.08 -18.67
CA PHE A 98 -1.79 15.29 -19.08
C PHE A 98 -0.48 16.08 -19.14
N LYS A 99 -0.57 17.38 -19.42
CA LYS A 99 0.58 18.30 -19.46
C LYS A 99 1.25 18.50 -18.10
N ALA A 100 0.50 18.30 -17.00
CA ALA A 100 0.99 18.42 -15.63
C ALA A 100 1.54 17.09 -15.06
N MET A 101 1.45 15.98 -15.79
CA MET A 101 1.91 14.67 -15.35
C MET A 101 3.38 14.64 -14.91
N PRO A 102 4.37 15.23 -15.64
CA PRO A 102 5.76 15.23 -15.20
C PRO A 102 5.96 15.94 -13.85
N GLN A 103 5.21 17.02 -13.61
CA GLN A 103 5.26 17.79 -12.37
C GLN A 103 4.69 16.99 -11.20
N LEU A 104 3.58 16.28 -11.42
CA LEU A 104 2.97 15.41 -10.41
C LEU A 104 3.88 14.23 -10.04
N VAL A 105 4.50 13.59 -11.02
CA VAL A 105 5.45 12.49 -10.78
C VAL A 105 6.63 13.01 -9.95
N GLY A 106 7.16 14.19 -10.25
CA GLY A 106 8.20 14.83 -9.46
C GLY A 106 7.77 15.13 -8.04
N LEU A 107 6.55 15.64 -7.87
CA LEU A 107 5.96 15.95 -6.55
C LEU A 107 5.78 14.68 -5.71
N PHE A 108 5.19 13.63 -6.27
CA PHE A 108 4.99 12.36 -5.55
C PHE A 108 6.29 11.68 -5.19
N ASN A 109 7.29 11.71 -6.07
CA ASN A 109 8.62 11.21 -5.75
C ASN A 109 9.27 12.02 -4.63
N GLY A 110 9.11 13.34 -4.65
CA GLY A 110 9.59 14.21 -3.58
C GLY A 110 8.95 13.89 -2.23
N PHE A 111 7.63 13.75 -2.17
CA PHE A 111 6.93 13.35 -0.95
C PHE A 111 7.30 11.94 -0.50
N GLY A 112 7.44 10.99 -1.41
CA GLY A 112 7.88 9.64 -1.09
C GLY A 112 9.31 9.60 -0.54
N GLY A 113 10.18 10.48 -1.02
CA GLY A 113 11.55 10.62 -0.50
C GLY A 113 11.64 11.31 0.87
N LEU A 114 10.62 12.10 1.25
CA LEU A 114 10.53 12.73 2.56
C LEU A 114 9.94 11.81 3.65
N ALA A 115 9.18 10.82 3.26
CA ALA A 115 8.57 9.84 4.16
C ALA A 115 9.58 8.78 4.62
#